data_8cf98aeeb9440b7713888d8628927a11
#
_entry.id   8cf98aeeb9440b7713888d8628927a11
#
_cell.length_a   1.000
_cell.length_b   1.000
_cell.length_c   1.000
_cell.angle_alpha   90.00
_cell.angle_beta   90.00
_cell.angle_gamma   90.00
#
_symmetry.space_group_name_H-M   'P 1'
#
loop_
_entity.id
_entity.type
_entity.pdbx_description
1 polymer ?
#
loop_
_entity_poly.entity_id
_entity_poly.type
_entity_poly.pdbx_seq_one_letter_code
_entity_poly.pdbx_strand_id
1 'polypeptide(L)'
;MPPPPQPREHPLKSLLAAFRFLLASPLIGGIALLGGLLTMASAVRVLYPALAINWHMSSAQIGLLYAAIPLGAAVGALTSGQLAHSVRPGLIMLASTVASFLAIGLFGLMPVWQLGVVCLALFGWLSAVSSLLQYTLLQTQTPEAMLGRINGLWTAQNVTGDAIGAALLGGLGAMMTPVASASVSGFGLVIVGLLLLLLLGEVRRFRQVPVNA
;
A
#
# COMPACT_ATOMS: atom_id res chain seq x y z
N MET A 1 23.25 31.45 2.29
CA MET A 1 22.02 32.24 2.56
C MET A 1 20.85 31.25 2.57
N PRO A 2 20.00 31.26 3.59
CA PRO A 2 18.76 30.47 3.54
C PRO A 2 17.85 31.01 2.43
N PRO A 3 17.13 30.14 1.69
CA PRO A 3 16.23 30.59 0.64
C PRO A 3 15.13 31.51 1.23
N PRO A 4 14.66 32.51 0.47
CA PRO A 4 13.64 33.44 0.96
C PRO A 4 12.36 32.64 1.37
N PRO A 5 11.67 33.07 2.44
CA PRO A 5 10.45 32.42 2.87
C PRO A 5 9.40 32.45 1.76
N GLN A 6 8.98 31.31 1.29
CA GLN A 6 7.93 31.22 0.27
C GLN A 6 6.60 31.72 0.87
N PRO A 7 5.79 32.46 0.09
CA PRO A 7 4.48 32.94 0.56
C PRO A 7 3.65 31.74 1.04
N ARG A 8 3.11 31.82 2.25
CA ARG A 8 2.22 30.81 2.82
C ARG A 8 0.92 30.80 2.01
N GLU A 9 0.83 29.93 1.01
CA GLU A 9 -0.42 29.70 0.31
C GLU A 9 -1.46 29.07 1.25
N HIS A 10 -2.73 29.39 1.03
CA HIS A 10 -3.83 28.83 1.81
C HIS A 10 -3.83 27.29 1.69
N PRO A 11 -3.89 26.51 2.81
CA PRO A 11 -3.76 25.05 2.79
C PRO A 11 -4.70 24.36 1.79
N LEU A 12 -5.95 24.83 1.66
CA LEU A 12 -6.92 24.27 0.71
C LEU A 12 -6.52 24.49 -0.75
N LYS A 13 -5.94 25.66 -1.10
CA LYS A 13 -5.45 25.89 -2.46
C LYS A 13 -4.27 25.00 -2.80
N SER A 14 -3.38 24.79 -1.84
CA SER A 14 -2.24 23.89 -1.99
C SER A 14 -2.67 22.44 -2.18
N LEU A 15 -3.65 21.94 -1.41
CA LEU A 15 -4.22 20.60 -1.56
C LEU A 15 -4.91 20.43 -2.92
N LEU A 16 -5.70 21.42 -3.34
CA LEU A 16 -6.38 21.36 -4.63
C LEU A 16 -5.39 21.35 -5.81
N ALA A 17 -4.31 22.13 -5.71
CA ALA A 17 -3.26 22.11 -6.71
C ALA A 17 -2.54 20.75 -6.79
N ALA A 18 -2.24 20.12 -5.64
CA ALA A 18 -1.67 18.78 -5.60
C ALA A 18 -2.63 17.74 -6.20
N PHE A 19 -3.92 17.82 -5.87
CA PHE A 19 -4.92 16.90 -6.42
C PHE A 19 -5.09 17.06 -7.94
N ARG A 20 -5.13 18.31 -8.43
CA ARG A 20 -5.14 18.57 -9.88
C ARG A 20 -3.89 18.03 -10.59
N PHE A 21 -2.73 18.16 -9.95
CA PHE A 21 -1.49 17.61 -10.47
C PHE A 21 -1.53 16.07 -10.58
N LEU A 22 -2.08 15.37 -9.58
CA LEU A 22 -2.28 13.93 -9.64
C LEU A 22 -3.19 13.51 -10.81
N LEU A 23 -4.30 14.23 -10.99
CA LEU A 23 -5.25 13.95 -12.08
C LEU A 23 -4.66 14.26 -13.46
N ALA A 24 -3.80 15.29 -13.55
CA ALA A 24 -3.12 15.67 -14.79
C ALA A 24 -1.93 14.75 -15.15
N SER A 25 -1.42 13.97 -14.18
CA SER A 25 -0.26 13.11 -14.35
C SER A 25 -0.64 11.65 -14.13
N PRO A 26 -1.01 10.88 -15.19
CA PRO A 26 -1.49 9.50 -15.06
C PRO A 26 -0.51 8.58 -14.32
N LEU A 27 0.80 8.80 -14.50
CA LEU A 27 1.85 8.06 -13.80
C LEU A 27 1.76 8.30 -12.27
N ILE A 28 1.79 9.56 -11.85
CA ILE A 28 1.82 9.93 -10.43
C ILE A 28 0.46 9.62 -9.78
N GLY A 29 -0.62 9.92 -10.46
CA GLY A 29 -1.98 9.59 -10.01
C GLY A 29 -2.20 8.08 -9.83
N GLY A 30 -1.67 7.28 -10.78
CA GLY A 30 -1.72 5.81 -10.69
C GLY A 30 -0.91 5.27 -9.49
N ILE A 31 0.28 5.83 -9.24
CA ILE A 31 1.10 5.49 -8.07
C ILE A 31 0.35 5.84 -6.78
N ALA A 32 -0.25 7.03 -6.70
CA ALA A 32 -1.01 7.45 -5.54
C ALA A 32 -2.23 6.55 -5.30
N LEU A 33 -2.97 6.18 -6.34
CA LEU A 33 -4.12 5.28 -6.23
C LEU A 33 -3.70 3.91 -5.68
N LEU A 34 -2.61 3.33 -6.20
CA LEU A 34 -2.08 2.05 -5.72
C LEU A 34 -1.68 2.12 -4.25
N GLY A 35 -1.06 3.21 -3.82
CA GLY A 35 -0.73 3.44 -2.41
C GLY A 35 -1.96 3.49 -1.52
N GLY A 36 -3.03 4.18 -1.94
CA GLY A 36 -4.31 4.22 -1.23
C GLY A 36 -4.94 2.83 -1.07
N LEU A 37 -4.94 2.02 -2.13
CA LEU A 37 -5.44 0.64 -2.08
C LEU A 37 -4.58 -0.24 -1.16
N LEU A 38 -3.27 -0.04 -1.14
CA LEU A 38 -2.36 -0.78 -0.29
C LEU A 38 -2.60 -0.48 1.19
N THR A 39 -2.83 0.79 1.52
CA THR A 39 -3.19 1.18 2.90
C THR A 39 -4.58 0.69 3.30
N MET A 40 -5.55 0.67 2.39
CA MET A 40 -6.85 0.03 2.63
C MET A 40 -6.70 -1.47 2.94
N ALA A 41 -5.83 -2.18 2.22
CA ALA A 41 -5.56 -3.60 2.47
C ALA A 41 -4.95 -3.84 3.87
N SER A 42 -4.10 -2.92 4.35
CA SER A 42 -3.47 -3.00 5.68
C SER A 42 -4.47 -2.92 6.83
N ALA A 43 -5.67 -2.39 6.58
CA ALA A 43 -6.75 -2.31 7.56
C ALA A 43 -7.34 -3.68 7.97
N VAL A 44 -6.90 -4.78 7.34
CA VAL A 44 -7.29 -6.17 7.69
C VAL A 44 -7.12 -6.46 9.19
N ARG A 45 -6.25 -5.74 9.89
CA ARG A 45 -6.05 -5.83 11.34
C ARG A 45 -7.33 -5.60 12.17
N VAL A 46 -8.33 -4.93 11.62
CA VAL A 46 -9.65 -4.73 12.27
C VAL A 46 -10.34 -6.06 12.50
N LEU A 47 -10.07 -7.08 11.69
CA LEU A 47 -10.67 -8.41 11.80
C LEU A 47 -9.91 -9.34 12.77
N TYR A 48 -8.70 -8.98 13.23
CA TYR A 48 -7.88 -9.86 14.06
C TYR A 48 -8.56 -10.30 15.36
N PRO A 49 -9.26 -9.45 16.13
CA PRO A 49 -9.94 -9.91 17.34
C PRO A 49 -11.00 -10.98 17.06
N ALA A 50 -11.77 -10.82 15.99
CA ALA A 50 -12.81 -11.77 15.61
C ALA A 50 -12.21 -13.09 15.05
N LEU A 51 -11.12 -13.01 14.28
CA LEU A 51 -10.38 -14.18 13.79
C LEU A 51 -9.70 -14.93 14.94
N ALA A 52 -9.19 -14.22 15.93
CA ALA A 52 -8.57 -14.83 17.12
C ALA A 52 -9.55 -15.67 17.92
N ILE A 53 -10.80 -15.26 18.02
CA ILE A 53 -11.88 -16.04 18.64
C ILE A 53 -12.11 -17.33 17.84
N ASN A 54 -12.22 -17.23 16.50
CA ASN A 54 -12.45 -18.39 15.63
C ASN A 54 -11.31 -19.42 15.67
N TRP A 55 -10.06 -18.96 15.85
CA TRP A 55 -8.88 -19.82 15.94
C TRP A 55 -8.50 -20.19 17.38
N HIS A 56 -9.31 -19.83 18.37
CA HIS A 56 -9.06 -20.06 19.80
C HIS A 56 -7.66 -19.63 20.25
N MET A 57 -7.25 -18.43 19.84
CA MET A 57 -5.90 -17.92 20.05
C MET A 57 -5.70 -17.36 21.47
N SER A 58 -4.54 -17.62 22.03
CA SER A 58 -4.07 -16.95 23.25
C SER A 58 -3.64 -15.49 22.97
N SER A 59 -3.55 -14.67 24.01
CA SER A 59 -3.12 -13.27 23.87
C SER A 59 -1.73 -13.12 23.20
N ALA A 60 -0.81 -14.04 23.49
CA ALA A 60 0.51 -14.05 22.86
C ALA A 60 0.43 -14.33 21.34
N GLN A 61 -0.44 -15.24 20.93
CA GLN A 61 -0.66 -15.55 19.50
C GLN A 61 -1.33 -14.39 18.76
N ILE A 62 -2.25 -13.68 19.42
CA ILE A 62 -2.83 -12.44 18.86
C ILE A 62 -1.73 -11.40 18.64
N GLY A 63 -0.80 -11.25 19.60
CA GLY A 63 0.37 -10.39 19.44
C GLY A 63 1.20 -10.74 18.19
N LEU A 64 1.35 -12.02 17.85
CA LEU A 64 2.03 -12.45 16.63
C LEU A 64 1.29 -12.03 15.35
N LEU A 65 -0.05 -12.06 15.33
CA LEU A 65 -0.81 -11.52 14.18
C LEU A 65 -0.52 -10.03 13.98
N TYR A 66 -0.51 -9.24 15.05
CA TYR A 66 -0.21 -7.81 14.95
C TYR A 66 1.26 -7.53 14.56
N ALA A 67 2.19 -8.39 14.99
CA ALA A 67 3.61 -8.28 14.66
C ALA A 67 3.95 -8.74 13.22
N ALA A 68 3.14 -9.60 12.61
CA ALA A 68 3.43 -10.23 11.33
C ALA A 68 3.68 -9.22 10.19
N ILE A 69 2.79 -8.24 10.01
CA ILE A 69 2.93 -7.22 8.96
C ILE A 69 4.18 -6.36 9.19
N PRO A 70 4.43 -5.75 10.38
CA PRO A 70 5.64 -4.99 10.64
C PRO A 70 6.93 -5.80 10.45
N LEU A 71 6.98 -7.05 10.89
CA LEU A 71 8.14 -7.92 10.71
C LEU A 71 8.39 -8.23 9.23
N GLY A 72 7.34 -8.57 8.49
CA GLY A 72 7.42 -8.73 7.05
C GLY A 72 7.91 -7.47 6.35
N ALA A 73 7.39 -6.29 6.74
CA ALA A 73 7.81 -5.01 6.20
C ALA A 73 9.29 -4.69 6.51
N ALA A 74 9.78 -5.02 7.69
CA ALA A 74 11.19 -4.88 8.04
C ALA A 74 12.09 -5.72 7.12
N VAL A 75 11.73 -6.99 6.86
CA VAL A 75 12.43 -7.84 5.89
C VAL A 75 12.33 -7.24 4.48
N GLY A 76 11.16 -6.70 4.11
CA GLY A 76 10.94 -6.02 2.84
C GLY A 76 11.86 -4.82 2.67
N ALA A 77 12.00 -3.99 3.68
CA ALA A 77 12.89 -2.83 3.66
C ALA A 77 14.37 -3.24 3.45
N LEU A 78 14.82 -4.32 4.12
CA LEU A 78 16.18 -4.82 3.99
C LEU A 78 16.47 -5.42 2.61
N THR A 79 15.47 -6.05 1.97
CA THR A 79 15.64 -6.75 0.68
C THR A 79 15.34 -5.88 -0.54
N SER A 80 14.62 -4.77 -0.38
CA SER A 80 14.16 -3.93 -1.50
C SER A 80 15.22 -3.03 -2.11
N GLY A 81 16.35 -2.79 -1.43
CA GLY A 81 17.42 -1.90 -1.91
C GLY A 81 17.94 -2.28 -3.31
N GLN A 82 18.07 -3.56 -3.60
CA GLN A 82 18.48 -4.06 -4.92
C GLN A 82 17.40 -3.87 -5.98
N LEU A 83 16.12 -3.93 -5.59
CA LEU A 83 14.98 -3.79 -6.50
C LEU A 83 14.76 -2.33 -6.95
N ALA A 84 15.17 -1.36 -6.13
CA ALA A 84 15.09 0.05 -6.46
C ALA A 84 15.94 0.44 -7.70
N HIS A 85 17.01 -0.30 -7.96
CA HIS A 85 17.90 -0.11 -9.11
C HIS A 85 17.50 -0.96 -10.34
N SER A 86 16.35 -1.60 -10.31
CA SER A 86 15.88 -2.43 -11.42
C SER A 86 15.53 -1.60 -12.65
N VAL A 87 15.66 -2.19 -13.83
CA VAL A 87 15.32 -1.54 -15.12
C VAL A 87 13.83 -1.23 -15.25
N ARG A 88 12.98 -1.94 -14.51
CA ARG A 88 11.51 -1.81 -14.58
C ARG A 88 10.86 -1.69 -13.19
N PRO A 89 11.14 -0.61 -12.43
CA PRO A 89 10.63 -0.46 -11.07
C PRO A 89 9.10 -0.38 -11.02
N GLY A 90 8.47 0.22 -12.02
CA GLY A 90 7.01 0.32 -12.10
C GLY A 90 6.30 -1.03 -12.23
N LEU A 91 6.88 -1.98 -12.99
CA LEU A 91 6.32 -3.33 -13.10
C LEU A 91 6.49 -4.11 -11.79
N ILE A 92 7.65 -4.01 -11.13
CA ILE A 92 7.90 -4.67 -9.83
C ILE A 92 6.95 -4.12 -8.78
N MET A 93 6.76 -2.81 -8.74
CA MET A 93 5.81 -2.14 -7.85
C MET A 93 4.39 -2.68 -8.03
N LEU A 94 3.89 -2.72 -9.26
CA LEU A 94 2.56 -3.23 -9.58
C LEU A 94 2.42 -4.71 -9.22
N ALA A 95 3.39 -5.54 -9.59
CA ALA A 95 3.37 -6.97 -9.28
C ALA A 95 3.40 -7.23 -7.77
N SER A 96 4.24 -6.50 -7.03
CA SER A 96 4.31 -6.61 -5.56
C SER A 96 3.00 -6.16 -4.90
N THR A 97 2.35 -5.12 -5.43
CA THR A 97 1.03 -4.67 -4.94
C THR A 97 -0.03 -5.74 -5.15
N VAL A 98 -0.15 -6.31 -6.35
CA VAL A 98 -1.13 -7.37 -6.63
C VAL A 98 -0.84 -8.62 -5.80
N ALA A 99 0.43 -9.02 -5.67
CA ALA A 99 0.83 -10.15 -4.84
C ALA A 99 0.53 -9.92 -3.35
N SER A 100 0.66 -8.67 -2.86
CA SER A 100 0.28 -8.32 -1.49
C SER A 100 -1.23 -8.47 -1.26
N PHE A 101 -2.06 -8.03 -2.19
CA PHE A 101 -3.52 -8.22 -2.12
C PHE A 101 -3.90 -9.71 -2.12
N LEU A 102 -3.21 -10.50 -2.94
CA LEU A 102 -3.39 -11.95 -2.95
C LEU A 102 -3.05 -12.58 -1.59
N ALA A 103 -2.00 -12.12 -0.93
CA ALA A 103 -1.64 -12.58 0.42
C ALA A 103 -2.76 -12.30 1.44
N ILE A 104 -3.44 -11.14 1.35
CA ILE A 104 -4.63 -10.85 2.19
C ILE A 104 -5.82 -11.75 1.83
N GLY A 105 -6.08 -11.98 0.54
CA GLY A 105 -7.15 -12.89 0.12
C GLY A 105 -6.93 -14.31 0.65
N LEU A 106 -5.69 -14.81 0.53
CA LEU A 106 -5.30 -16.11 1.05
C LEU A 106 -5.34 -16.16 2.58
N PHE A 107 -4.95 -15.08 3.28
CA PHE A 107 -5.03 -15.00 4.74
C PHE A 107 -6.42 -15.40 5.26
N GLY A 108 -7.48 -14.89 4.64
CA GLY A 108 -8.85 -15.24 5.02
C GLY A 108 -9.22 -16.72 4.80
N LEU A 109 -8.51 -17.44 3.92
CA LEU A 109 -8.77 -18.86 3.63
C LEU A 109 -7.94 -19.82 4.50
N MET A 110 -7.04 -19.30 5.35
CA MET A 110 -6.14 -20.17 6.11
C MET A 110 -6.90 -20.92 7.21
N PRO A 111 -6.73 -22.26 7.27
CA PRO A 111 -7.43 -23.08 8.26
C PRO A 111 -6.84 -22.94 9.67
N VAL A 112 -5.60 -22.47 9.79
CA VAL A 112 -4.87 -22.32 11.05
C VAL A 112 -4.15 -20.98 11.12
N TRP A 113 -4.06 -20.42 12.33
CA TRP A 113 -3.50 -19.10 12.55
C TRP A 113 -2.02 -18.98 12.14
N GLN A 114 -1.23 -20.05 12.22
CA GLN A 114 0.19 -20.04 11.83
C GLN A 114 0.37 -19.68 10.35
N LEU A 115 -0.43 -20.29 9.48
CA LEU A 115 -0.44 -19.95 8.05
C LEU A 115 -0.96 -18.54 7.83
N GLY A 116 -1.89 -18.08 8.65
CA GLY A 116 -2.36 -16.69 8.65
C GLY A 116 -1.22 -15.71 8.94
N VAL A 117 -0.38 -15.98 9.94
CA VAL A 117 0.81 -15.17 10.26
C VAL A 117 1.77 -15.12 9.06
N VAL A 118 2.00 -16.24 8.39
CA VAL A 118 2.86 -16.29 7.19
C VAL A 118 2.29 -15.42 6.06
N CYS A 119 0.99 -15.51 5.79
CA CYS A 119 0.33 -14.66 4.79
C CYS A 119 0.45 -13.17 5.12
N LEU A 120 0.27 -12.80 6.39
CA LEU A 120 0.40 -11.40 6.84
C LEU A 120 1.85 -10.91 6.77
N ALA A 121 2.83 -11.74 7.11
CA ALA A 121 4.24 -11.40 6.95
C ALA A 121 4.61 -11.23 5.47
N LEU A 122 4.10 -12.08 4.59
CA LEU A 122 4.28 -11.97 3.15
C LEU A 122 3.62 -10.69 2.61
N PHE A 123 2.41 -10.36 3.07
CA PHE A 123 1.77 -9.08 2.77
C PHE A 123 2.66 -7.91 3.21
N GLY A 124 3.19 -7.93 4.43
CA GLY A 124 4.09 -6.89 4.95
C GLY A 124 5.33 -6.72 4.10
N TRP A 125 5.97 -7.83 3.71
CA TRP A 125 7.15 -7.81 2.85
C TRP A 125 6.86 -7.20 1.47
N LEU A 126 5.84 -7.70 0.77
CA LEU A 126 5.46 -7.24 -0.57
C LEU A 126 4.98 -5.78 -0.56
N SER A 127 4.23 -5.38 0.47
CA SER A 127 3.75 -4.00 0.61
C SER A 127 4.90 -3.02 0.87
N ALA A 128 5.91 -3.40 1.65
CA ALA A 128 7.10 -2.58 1.86
C ALA A 128 7.89 -2.39 0.57
N VAL A 129 8.12 -3.47 -0.21
CA VAL A 129 8.76 -3.39 -1.53
C VAL A 129 8.00 -2.43 -2.44
N SER A 130 6.67 -2.60 -2.52
CA SER A 130 5.82 -1.71 -3.34
C SER A 130 5.90 -0.26 -2.88
N SER A 131 5.74 0.00 -1.58
CA SER A 131 5.75 1.36 -1.02
C SER A 131 7.07 2.09 -1.22
N LEU A 132 8.20 1.39 -1.09
CA LEU A 132 9.52 1.97 -1.35
C LEU A 132 9.68 2.38 -2.81
N LEU A 133 9.27 1.52 -3.74
CA LEU A 133 9.29 1.85 -5.17
C LEU A 133 8.32 2.99 -5.52
N GLN A 134 7.13 3.00 -4.93
CA GLN A 134 6.17 4.11 -5.06
C GLN A 134 6.78 5.42 -4.61
N TYR A 135 7.38 5.45 -3.41
CA TYR A 135 7.99 6.65 -2.85
C TYR A 135 9.15 7.16 -3.71
N THR A 136 10.02 6.25 -4.18
CA THR A 136 11.13 6.58 -5.07
C THR A 136 10.64 7.16 -6.39
N LEU A 137 9.68 6.51 -7.04
CA LEU A 137 9.10 7.00 -8.29
C LEU A 137 8.41 8.35 -8.11
N LEU A 138 7.68 8.51 -7.01
CA LEU A 138 7.00 9.76 -6.69
C LEU A 138 8.00 10.91 -6.54
N GLN A 139 9.10 10.70 -5.81
CA GLN A 139 10.12 11.72 -5.60
C GLN A 139 10.88 12.06 -6.90
N THR A 140 11.23 11.06 -7.70
CA THR A 140 12.01 11.29 -8.93
C THR A 140 11.19 11.92 -10.06
N GLN A 141 9.88 11.72 -10.08
CA GLN A 141 8.98 12.22 -11.13
C GLN A 141 8.23 13.50 -10.74
N THR A 142 8.40 13.99 -9.52
CA THR A 142 7.74 15.21 -9.04
C THR A 142 8.70 16.39 -9.05
N PRO A 143 8.34 17.54 -9.66
CA PRO A 143 9.14 18.77 -9.60
C PRO A 143 9.38 19.19 -8.15
N GLU A 144 10.59 19.72 -7.85
CA GLU A 144 11.00 20.11 -6.49
C GLU A 144 9.98 21.07 -5.81
N ALA A 145 9.42 22.01 -6.57
CA ALA A 145 8.42 22.95 -6.07
C ALA A 145 7.12 22.28 -5.58
N MET A 146 6.84 21.05 -5.99
CA MET A 146 5.64 20.27 -5.65
C MET A 146 5.89 19.17 -4.61
N LEU A 147 7.16 18.82 -4.33
CA LEU A 147 7.50 17.69 -3.45
C LEU A 147 6.85 17.80 -2.06
N GLY A 148 6.86 18.97 -1.43
CA GLY A 148 6.23 19.16 -0.13
C GLY A 148 4.72 18.91 -0.15
N ARG A 149 4.04 19.33 -1.22
CA ARG A 149 2.59 19.13 -1.41
C ARG A 149 2.25 17.67 -1.65
N ILE A 150 3.06 16.99 -2.46
CA ILE A 150 2.89 15.57 -2.76
C ILE A 150 3.16 14.71 -1.52
N ASN A 151 4.19 15.02 -0.72
CA ASN A 151 4.44 14.33 0.54
C ASN A 151 3.31 14.51 1.55
N GLY A 152 2.73 15.72 1.64
CA GLY A 152 1.54 15.97 2.46
C GLY A 152 0.34 15.14 2.01
N LEU A 153 0.13 15.04 0.69
CA LEU A 153 -0.93 14.22 0.11
C LEU A 153 -0.69 12.72 0.33
N TRP A 154 0.56 12.25 0.23
CA TRP A 154 0.95 10.89 0.56
C TRP A 154 0.61 10.53 2.01
N THR A 155 0.92 11.42 2.95
CA THR A 155 0.57 11.22 4.37
C THR A 155 -0.95 11.18 4.57
N ALA A 156 -1.68 12.12 3.96
CA ALA A 156 -3.14 12.16 4.03
C ALA A 156 -3.77 10.90 3.43
N GLN A 157 -3.26 10.42 2.30
CA GLN A 157 -3.69 9.19 1.64
C GLN A 157 -3.49 7.96 2.54
N ASN A 158 -2.35 7.84 3.23
CA ASN A 158 -2.08 6.72 4.13
C ASN A 158 -3.10 6.66 5.26
N VAL A 159 -3.40 7.80 5.89
CA VAL A 159 -4.38 7.90 6.99
C VAL A 159 -5.80 7.63 6.47
N THR A 160 -6.17 8.25 5.35
CA THR A 160 -7.51 8.13 4.76
C THR A 160 -7.76 6.73 4.23
N GLY A 161 -6.77 6.14 3.54
CA GLY A 161 -6.86 4.77 3.02
C GLY A 161 -7.07 3.75 4.13
N ASP A 162 -6.34 3.88 5.22
CA ASP A 162 -6.50 3.02 6.39
C ASP A 162 -7.89 3.17 7.03
N ALA A 163 -8.37 4.40 7.20
CA ALA A 163 -9.69 4.68 7.76
C ALA A 163 -10.83 4.13 6.88
N ILE A 164 -10.75 4.33 5.56
CA ILE A 164 -11.73 3.78 4.61
C ILE A 164 -11.67 2.25 4.63
N GLY A 165 -10.47 1.67 4.61
CA GLY A 165 -10.28 0.21 4.68
C GLY A 165 -10.88 -0.37 5.97
N ALA A 166 -10.64 0.27 7.11
CA ALA A 166 -11.20 -0.13 8.40
C ALA A 166 -12.73 -0.07 8.42
N ALA A 167 -13.32 1.00 7.88
CA ALA A 167 -14.77 1.15 7.78
C ALA A 167 -15.40 0.09 6.85
N LEU A 168 -14.78 -0.16 5.69
CA LEU A 168 -15.26 -1.18 4.75
C LEU A 168 -15.17 -2.59 5.35
N LEU A 169 -14.03 -2.95 5.95
CA LEU A 169 -13.83 -4.25 6.57
C LEU A 169 -14.70 -4.44 7.82
N GLY A 170 -14.90 -3.39 8.61
CA GLY A 170 -15.85 -3.41 9.73
C GLY A 170 -17.28 -3.63 9.25
N GLY A 171 -17.69 -2.94 8.18
CA GLY A 171 -19.00 -3.14 7.53
C GLY A 171 -19.18 -4.55 6.96
N LEU A 172 -18.18 -5.07 6.24
CA LEU A 172 -18.21 -6.46 5.74
C LEU A 172 -18.26 -7.47 6.89
N GLY A 173 -17.47 -7.25 7.96
CA GLY A 173 -17.46 -8.09 9.14
C GLY A 173 -18.77 -8.12 9.91
N ALA A 174 -19.62 -7.08 9.80
CA ALA A 174 -20.97 -7.06 10.34
C ALA A 174 -21.97 -7.86 9.48
N MET A 175 -21.68 -8.06 8.19
CA MET A 175 -22.59 -8.74 7.23
C MET A 175 -22.21 -10.20 6.98
N MET A 176 -20.96 -10.56 7.19
CA MET A 176 -20.42 -11.91 6.91
C MET A 176 -19.36 -12.31 7.94
N THR A 177 -18.90 -13.56 7.87
CA THR A 177 -17.86 -14.03 8.80
C THR A 177 -16.54 -13.26 8.60
N PRO A 178 -15.71 -13.11 9.65
CA PRO A 178 -14.41 -12.42 9.54
C PRO A 178 -13.50 -13.05 8.48
N VAL A 179 -13.55 -14.37 8.34
CA VAL A 179 -12.84 -15.15 7.29
C VAL A 179 -13.30 -14.72 5.89
N ALA A 180 -14.61 -14.70 5.65
CA ALA A 180 -15.17 -14.28 4.36
C ALA A 180 -14.86 -12.80 4.07
N SER A 181 -14.93 -11.94 5.07
CA SER A 181 -14.61 -10.50 4.92
C SER A 181 -13.16 -10.27 4.49
N ALA A 182 -12.20 -10.98 5.11
CA ALA A 182 -10.79 -10.90 4.72
C ALA A 182 -10.58 -11.41 3.29
N SER A 183 -11.18 -12.56 2.93
CA SER A 183 -11.03 -13.15 1.59
C SER A 183 -11.66 -12.29 0.52
N VAL A 184 -12.91 -11.83 0.71
CA VAL A 184 -13.62 -10.99 -0.25
C VAL A 184 -12.89 -9.68 -0.49
N SER A 185 -12.40 -9.02 0.58
CA SER A 185 -11.65 -7.77 0.45
C SER A 185 -10.31 -7.99 -0.27
N GLY A 186 -9.55 -9.03 0.10
CA GLY A 186 -8.27 -9.34 -0.52
C GLY A 186 -8.40 -9.67 -2.01
N PHE A 187 -9.29 -10.61 -2.38
CA PHE A 187 -9.52 -10.96 -3.77
C PHE A 187 -10.18 -9.84 -4.57
N GLY A 188 -11.06 -9.04 -3.95
CA GLY A 188 -11.59 -7.84 -4.57
C GLY A 188 -10.49 -6.84 -4.95
N LEU A 189 -9.53 -6.62 -4.04
CA LEU A 189 -8.36 -5.79 -4.31
C LEU A 189 -7.43 -6.40 -5.36
N VAL A 190 -7.31 -7.74 -5.44
CA VAL A 190 -6.57 -8.40 -6.53
C VAL A 190 -7.19 -8.06 -7.88
N ILE A 191 -8.51 -8.15 -8.00
CA ILE A 191 -9.20 -7.80 -9.26
C ILE A 191 -8.94 -6.34 -9.63
N VAL A 192 -9.10 -5.41 -8.68
CA VAL A 192 -8.82 -3.99 -8.90
C VAL A 192 -7.34 -3.77 -9.27
N GLY A 193 -6.41 -4.43 -8.57
CA GLY A 193 -4.98 -4.36 -8.84
C GLY A 193 -4.61 -4.87 -10.23
N LEU A 194 -5.21 -5.97 -10.68
CA LEU A 194 -5.03 -6.51 -12.04
C LEU A 194 -5.61 -5.55 -13.10
N LEU A 195 -6.77 -4.97 -12.86
CA LEU A 195 -7.33 -3.95 -13.76
C LEU A 195 -6.40 -2.74 -13.87
N LEU A 196 -5.86 -2.26 -12.74
CA LEU A 196 -4.90 -1.17 -12.76
C LEU A 196 -3.59 -1.55 -13.45
N LEU A 197 -3.12 -2.78 -13.31
CA LEU A 197 -1.95 -3.29 -14.05
C LEU A 197 -2.17 -3.25 -15.56
N LEU A 198 -3.40 -3.48 -16.02
CA LEU A 198 -3.76 -3.38 -17.44
C LEU A 198 -3.91 -1.92 -17.88
N LEU A 199 -4.56 -1.09 -17.07
CA LEU A 199 -4.90 0.31 -17.42
C LEU A 199 -3.70 1.25 -17.28
N LEU A 200 -2.83 1.06 -16.28
CA LEU A 200 -1.67 1.90 -16.02
C LEU A 200 -0.45 1.51 -16.88
N GLY A 201 -0.63 1.56 -18.19
CA GLY A 201 0.42 1.21 -19.16
C GLY A 201 1.68 2.06 -19.02
N GLU A 202 1.56 3.33 -18.65
CA GLU A 202 2.68 4.24 -18.42
C GLU A 202 3.53 3.79 -17.21
N VAL A 203 2.89 3.45 -16.09
CA VAL A 203 3.57 2.93 -14.89
C VAL A 203 4.30 1.63 -15.23
N ARG A 204 3.64 0.71 -15.92
CA ARG A 204 4.19 -0.60 -16.29
C ARG A 204 5.39 -0.48 -17.24
N ARG A 205 5.36 0.46 -18.18
CA ARG A 205 6.40 0.69 -19.19
C ARG A 205 7.51 1.59 -18.70
N PHE A 206 7.36 2.21 -17.53
CA PHE A 206 8.37 3.09 -16.98
C PHE A 206 9.70 2.34 -16.81
N ARG A 207 10.75 2.85 -17.46
CA ARG A 207 12.11 2.36 -17.37
C ARG A 207 13.01 3.43 -16.76
N GLN A 208 13.75 3.06 -15.74
CA GLN A 208 14.85 3.91 -15.30
C GLN A 208 16.05 3.69 -16.22
N VAL A 209 16.61 4.78 -16.72
CA VAL A 209 17.93 4.72 -17.36
C VAL A 209 18.95 4.48 -16.24
N PRO A 210 19.75 3.41 -16.29
CA PRO A 210 20.78 3.20 -15.28
C PRO A 210 21.70 4.44 -15.28
N VAL A 211 21.83 5.10 -14.14
CA VAL A 211 22.91 6.06 -13.96
C VAL A 211 24.19 5.23 -13.95
N ASN A 212 24.92 5.26 -15.05
CA ASN A 212 26.21 4.60 -15.15
C ASN A 212 27.08 5.08 -14.00
N ALA A 213 27.48 4.13 -13.16
CA ALA A 213 28.48 4.32 -12.13
C ALA A 213 29.85 4.62 -12.76
#